data_9013a14b9b028112ff50c6a704dee5b4
#
_entry.id   9013a14b9b028112ff50c6a704dee5b4
#
_cell.length_a   1.000
_cell.length_b   1.000
_cell.length_c   1.000
_cell.angle_alpha   90.00
_cell.angle_beta   90.00
_cell.angle_gamma   90.00
#
_symmetry.space_group_name_H-M   'P 1'
#
loop_
_entity.id
_entity.type
_entity.pdbx_description
1 polymer ?
#
loop_
_entity_poly.entity_id
_entity_poly.type
_entity_poly.pdbx_seq_one_letter_code
_entity_poly.pdbx_strand_id
1 'polypeptide(L)'
;VRLASLIAVVLVYLANDIAAQQLEPLNVSYASVTGSRIPLWIAKDAGLFEKYGLHVNLIVIAAGNAAIGALASGDVEILGAPGTTTMVSAAKGLPFAIIGTFGPADWKLAAHPSIRSIQELRGKTVGISRPGTTIEFATKRALVKLGFTPGKDINILATGLAESNKRLMVMYQGKIDATLVSPDNLFEAEQKNLKLSLLADLKELGIYTSASDLSARRDFLKSQRRRARGFLMAYCEAIWLGKANKSAALASFRKQMRENDPARLETLYKNYVIDALPLKPYPMEEVIQTDIENLTSTVPELRGKRAADFIDKTIFLELEQEGFFKTMSNTYAK
;
A
#
# COMPACT_ATOMS: atom_id res chain seq x y z
N VAL A 1 2.35 62.22 22.96
CA VAL A 1 1.10 61.42 23.10
C VAL A 1 0.68 60.84 21.71
N ARG A 2 0.71 61.67 20.63
CA ARG A 2 0.26 61.24 19.29
C ARG A 2 1.20 60.19 18.57
N LEU A 3 2.51 60.15 18.89
CA LEU A 3 3.44 59.21 18.28
C LEU A 3 3.31 57.78 18.90
N ALA A 4 3.05 57.70 20.20
CA ALA A 4 2.86 56.42 20.89
C ALA A 4 1.55 55.68 20.46
N SER A 5 0.50 56.46 20.12
CA SER A 5 -0.77 55.89 19.62
C SER A 5 -0.64 55.33 18.20
N LEU A 6 0.23 55.90 17.35
CA LEU A 6 0.44 55.36 15.99
C LEU A 6 1.23 54.03 16.00
N ILE A 7 2.20 53.88 16.89
CA ILE A 7 3.01 52.66 17.02
C ILE A 7 2.16 51.49 17.57
N ALA A 8 1.24 51.77 18.50
CA ALA A 8 0.34 50.76 19.04
C ALA A 8 -0.65 50.22 17.98
N VAL A 9 -1.14 51.09 17.07
CA VAL A 9 -2.07 50.68 16.00
C VAL A 9 -1.34 49.84 14.93
N VAL A 10 -0.07 50.19 14.59
CA VAL A 10 0.71 49.38 13.63
C VAL A 10 1.07 48.01 14.19
N LEU A 11 1.37 47.89 15.49
CA LEU A 11 1.66 46.60 16.15
C LEU A 11 0.40 45.71 16.24
N VAL A 12 -0.78 46.28 16.35
CA VAL A 12 -2.06 45.50 16.33
C VAL A 12 -2.39 44.99 14.92
N TYR A 13 -2.02 45.73 13.86
CA TYR A 13 -2.20 45.26 12.47
C TYR A 13 -1.17 44.19 12.07
N LEU A 14 0.04 44.19 12.63
CA LEU A 14 1.05 43.16 12.38
C LEU A 14 0.81 41.86 13.19
N ALA A 15 -0.01 41.92 14.25
CA ALA A 15 -0.36 40.75 15.06
C ALA A 15 -1.53 39.94 14.48
N ASN A 16 -2.26 40.48 13.51
CA ASN A 16 -3.44 39.80 12.93
C ASN A 16 -3.12 38.92 11.72
N ASP A 17 -1.89 38.88 11.21
CA ASP A 17 -1.52 38.01 10.06
C ASP A 17 -0.99 36.62 10.45
N ILE A 18 -0.96 36.28 11.73
CA ILE A 18 -0.82 34.90 12.18
C ILE A 18 -2.23 34.35 12.39
N ALA A 19 -3.09 34.40 11.38
CA ALA A 19 -4.24 33.53 11.30
C ALA A 19 -3.67 32.10 11.24
N ALA A 20 -3.72 31.39 12.35
CA ALA A 20 -3.39 29.98 12.38
C ALA A 20 -4.15 29.32 11.22
N GLN A 21 -3.45 28.90 10.19
CA GLN A 21 -4.06 28.31 9.01
C GLN A 21 -4.93 27.15 9.50
N GLN A 22 -6.24 27.33 9.43
CA GLN A 22 -7.18 26.33 9.91
C GLN A 22 -6.97 25.06 9.09
N LEU A 23 -6.47 24.01 9.75
CA LEU A 23 -6.20 22.73 9.12
C LEU A 23 -7.52 22.12 8.63
N GLU A 24 -7.54 21.69 7.37
CA GLU A 24 -8.71 21.03 6.81
C GLU A 24 -8.77 19.56 7.24
N PRO A 25 -9.90 19.09 7.79
CA PRO A 25 -10.04 17.70 8.19
C PRO A 25 -10.03 16.78 6.97
N LEU A 26 -9.38 15.61 7.09
CA LEU A 26 -9.35 14.59 6.06
C LEU A 26 -9.34 13.21 6.72
N ASN A 27 -10.28 12.35 6.37
CA ASN A 27 -10.33 10.98 6.83
C ASN A 27 -9.67 10.04 5.81
N VAL A 28 -8.69 9.28 6.27
CA VAL A 28 -7.95 8.32 5.45
C VAL A 28 -8.08 6.95 6.09
N SER A 29 -8.64 5.98 5.37
CA SER A 29 -8.72 4.62 5.88
C SER A 29 -7.68 3.70 5.24
N TYR A 30 -7.33 2.64 5.98
CA TYR A 30 -6.50 1.54 5.50
C TYR A 30 -6.92 0.21 6.14
N ALA A 31 -6.64 -0.90 5.44
CA ALA A 31 -7.25 -2.18 5.78
C ALA A 31 -6.60 -2.88 7.00
N SER A 32 -5.33 -2.62 7.29
CA SER A 32 -4.58 -3.33 8.33
C SER A 32 -3.33 -2.57 8.75
N VAL A 33 -2.88 -2.81 9.99
CA VAL A 33 -1.61 -2.30 10.53
C VAL A 33 -0.48 -3.23 10.06
N THR A 34 0.10 -2.91 8.90
CA THR A 34 1.23 -3.62 8.28
C THR A 34 2.31 -2.65 7.86
N GLY A 35 3.55 -3.12 7.72
CA GLY A 35 4.71 -2.27 7.40
C GLY A 35 4.54 -1.42 6.13
N SER A 36 3.74 -1.86 5.17
CA SER A 36 3.47 -1.09 3.94
C SER A 36 2.77 0.25 4.20
N ARG A 37 2.15 0.46 5.38
CA ARG A 37 1.47 1.73 5.73
C ARG A 37 2.41 2.81 6.22
N ILE A 38 3.70 2.52 6.30
CA ILE A 38 4.71 3.41 6.86
C ILE A 38 4.68 4.85 6.31
N PRO A 39 4.40 5.15 5.03
CA PRO A 39 4.35 6.54 4.59
C PRO A 39 3.24 7.35 5.25
N LEU A 40 2.08 6.74 5.53
CA LEU A 40 0.99 7.41 6.25
C LEU A 40 1.40 7.73 7.69
N TRP A 41 2.09 6.79 8.33
CA TRP A 41 2.53 6.95 9.70
C TRP A 41 3.63 7.98 9.85
N ILE A 42 4.64 7.95 8.96
CA ILE A 42 5.69 8.99 8.93
C ILE A 42 5.06 10.35 8.67
N ALA A 43 4.13 10.47 7.70
CA ALA A 43 3.45 11.73 7.43
C ALA A 43 2.74 12.28 8.66
N LYS A 44 2.06 11.42 9.43
CA LYS A 44 1.37 11.80 10.66
C LYS A 44 2.34 12.15 11.79
N ASP A 45 3.34 11.29 12.02
CA ASP A 45 4.27 11.43 13.15
C ASP A 45 5.25 12.61 12.98
N ALA A 46 5.60 12.95 11.73
CA ALA A 46 6.47 14.07 11.39
C ALA A 46 5.71 15.41 11.13
N GLY A 47 4.40 15.44 11.31
CA GLY A 47 3.60 16.65 11.10
C GLY A 47 3.51 17.09 9.63
N LEU A 48 3.72 16.16 8.66
CA LEU A 48 3.70 16.53 7.25
C LEU A 48 2.29 16.82 6.74
N PHE A 49 1.27 16.20 7.31
CA PHE A 49 -0.11 16.55 6.96
C PHE A 49 -0.42 17.98 7.36
N GLU A 50 -0.05 18.36 8.57
CA GLU A 50 -0.22 19.73 9.09
C GLU A 50 0.58 20.73 8.27
N LYS A 51 1.81 20.39 7.86
CA LYS A 51 2.65 21.19 6.94
C LYS A 51 1.92 21.51 5.64
N TYR A 52 1.12 20.60 5.13
CA TYR A 52 0.34 20.78 3.90
C TYR A 52 -1.13 21.17 4.14
N GLY A 53 -1.42 21.71 5.33
CA GLY A 53 -2.72 22.31 5.68
C GLY A 53 -3.83 21.33 6.02
N LEU A 54 -3.49 20.09 6.41
CA LEU A 54 -4.45 19.03 6.68
C LEU A 54 -4.40 18.55 8.13
N HIS A 55 -5.57 18.30 8.70
CA HIS A 55 -5.72 17.48 9.92
C HIS A 55 -6.21 16.10 9.52
N VAL A 56 -5.30 15.14 9.45
CA VAL A 56 -5.61 13.78 8.95
C VAL A 56 -5.95 12.84 10.09
N ASN A 57 -7.12 12.18 9.98
CA ASN A 57 -7.51 11.05 10.80
C ASN A 57 -7.19 9.75 10.05
N LEU A 58 -6.33 8.92 10.64
CA LEU A 58 -5.99 7.59 10.10
C LEU A 58 -6.91 6.55 10.74
N ILE A 59 -7.72 5.85 9.95
CA ILE A 59 -8.79 4.95 10.40
C ILE A 59 -8.54 3.54 9.86
N VAL A 60 -8.55 2.53 10.72
CA VAL A 60 -8.46 1.12 10.29
C VAL A 60 -9.86 0.59 9.99
N ILE A 61 -10.09 0.20 8.73
CA ILE A 61 -11.34 -0.45 8.29
C ILE A 61 -10.97 -1.78 7.62
N ALA A 62 -10.96 -2.85 8.38
CA ALA A 62 -10.51 -4.16 7.91
C ALA A 62 -11.47 -4.85 6.92
N ALA A 63 -12.76 -4.55 6.99
CA ALA A 63 -13.77 -5.15 6.11
C ALA A 63 -13.86 -4.38 4.79
N GLY A 64 -13.49 -5.01 3.67
CA GLY A 64 -13.44 -4.37 2.35
C GLY A 64 -14.75 -3.71 1.94
N ASN A 65 -15.90 -4.35 2.18
CA ASN A 65 -17.22 -3.77 1.85
C ASN A 65 -17.52 -2.52 2.70
N ALA A 66 -17.16 -2.51 3.99
CA ALA A 66 -17.32 -1.34 4.84
C ALA A 66 -16.42 -0.19 4.39
N ALA A 67 -15.17 -0.49 4.00
CA ALA A 67 -14.23 0.51 3.49
C ALA A 67 -14.72 1.14 2.18
N ILE A 68 -15.26 0.34 1.27
CA ILE A 68 -15.90 0.81 0.03
C ILE A 68 -17.14 1.64 0.33
N GLY A 69 -17.97 1.21 1.28
CA GLY A 69 -19.13 1.97 1.74
C GLY A 69 -18.74 3.35 2.29
N ALA A 70 -17.74 3.40 3.16
CA ALA A 70 -17.23 4.66 3.75
C ALA A 70 -16.62 5.60 2.69
N LEU A 71 -15.94 5.05 1.65
CA LEU A 71 -15.47 5.86 0.54
C LEU A 71 -16.63 6.38 -0.32
N ALA A 72 -17.65 5.56 -0.55
CA ALA A 72 -18.81 5.93 -1.36
C ALA A 72 -19.67 7.00 -0.68
N SER A 73 -19.91 6.90 0.64
CA SER A 73 -20.65 7.89 1.43
C SER A 73 -19.88 9.21 1.62
N GLY A 74 -18.53 9.16 1.55
CA GLY A 74 -17.67 10.31 1.84
C GLY A 74 -17.27 10.43 3.31
N ASP A 75 -17.57 9.44 4.14
CA ASP A 75 -17.07 9.36 5.52
C ASP A 75 -15.54 9.21 5.53
N VAL A 76 -15.00 8.68 4.45
CA VAL A 76 -13.58 8.60 4.16
C VAL A 76 -13.32 9.19 2.78
N GLU A 77 -12.36 10.07 2.66
CA GLU A 77 -11.99 10.69 1.38
C GLU A 77 -10.93 9.88 0.64
N ILE A 78 -10.03 9.21 1.37
CA ILE A 78 -8.95 8.41 0.79
C ILE A 78 -8.93 7.03 1.42
N LEU A 79 -8.87 6.01 0.55
CA LEU A 79 -8.86 4.61 0.93
C LEU A 79 -7.52 3.97 0.55
N GLY A 80 -6.82 3.42 1.52
CA GLY A 80 -5.64 2.55 1.34
C GLY A 80 -6.04 1.07 1.33
N ALA A 81 -6.35 0.53 0.15
CA ALA A 81 -6.81 -0.84 -0.02
C ALA A 81 -6.24 -1.47 -1.30
N PRO A 82 -6.37 -2.80 -1.51
CA PRO A 82 -6.01 -3.41 -2.79
C PRO A 82 -6.72 -2.72 -3.96
N GLY A 83 -5.97 -2.35 -5.00
CA GLY A 83 -6.49 -1.67 -6.20
C GLY A 83 -7.59 -2.45 -6.90
N THR A 84 -7.55 -3.80 -6.82
CA THR A 84 -8.60 -4.67 -7.33
C THR A 84 -9.97 -4.36 -6.72
N THR A 85 -10.04 -4.00 -5.44
CA THR A 85 -11.30 -3.61 -4.78
C THR A 85 -11.87 -2.33 -5.38
N THR A 86 -11.01 -1.34 -5.63
CA THR A 86 -11.40 -0.07 -6.28
C THR A 86 -11.83 -0.30 -7.73
N MET A 87 -11.05 -1.08 -8.49
CA MET A 87 -11.36 -1.40 -9.90
C MET A 87 -12.72 -2.08 -10.05
N VAL A 88 -12.97 -3.14 -9.25
CA VAL A 88 -14.26 -3.86 -9.30
C VAL A 88 -15.42 -2.93 -8.95
N SER A 89 -15.25 -2.07 -7.96
CA SER A 89 -16.27 -1.11 -7.56
C SER A 89 -16.50 -0.05 -8.64
N ALA A 90 -15.44 0.44 -9.27
CA ALA A 90 -15.51 1.41 -10.37
C ALA A 90 -16.11 0.81 -11.64
N ALA A 91 -15.79 -0.46 -11.97
CA ALA A 91 -16.39 -1.17 -13.08
C ALA A 91 -17.90 -1.35 -12.90
N LYS A 92 -18.39 -1.44 -11.67
CA LYS A 92 -19.80 -1.47 -11.30
C LYS A 92 -20.46 -0.09 -11.18
N GLY A 93 -19.77 0.97 -11.60
CA GLY A 93 -20.32 2.32 -11.73
C GLY A 93 -20.02 3.27 -10.58
N LEU A 94 -19.25 2.89 -9.55
CA LEU A 94 -18.85 3.84 -8.52
C LEU A 94 -17.75 4.78 -9.05
N PRO A 95 -17.78 6.09 -8.73
CA PRO A 95 -16.88 7.09 -9.31
C PRO A 95 -15.51 7.10 -8.63
N PHE A 96 -14.86 5.94 -8.55
CA PHE A 96 -13.57 5.80 -7.88
C PHE A 96 -12.40 5.84 -8.84
N ALA A 97 -11.25 6.28 -8.34
CA ALA A 97 -9.98 6.21 -9.03
C ALA A 97 -8.85 5.81 -8.08
N ILE A 98 -7.88 5.07 -8.61
CA ILE A 98 -6.60 4.80 -7.96
C ILE A 98 -5.72 6.02 -8.21
N ILE A 99 -5.21 6.63 -7.13
CA ILE A 99 -4.47 7.89 -7.16
C ILE A 99 -3.01 7.77 -6.74
N GLY A 100 -2.58 6.59 -6.30
CA GLY A 100 -1.20 6.33 -5.87
C GLY A 100 -1.05 4.89 -5.40
N THR A 101 0.18 4.52 -5.03
CA THR A 101 0.50 3.17 -4.56
C THR A 101 1.34 3.18 -3.28
N PHE A 102 1.23 2.11 -2.50
CA PHE A 102 2.17 1.76 -1.42
C PHE A 102 3.33 0.89 -1.92
N GLY A 103 3.46 0.73 -3.22
CA GLY A 103 4.42 -0.13 -3.88
C GLY A 103 3.87 -1.51 -4.22
N PRO A 104 4.65 -2.32 -4.96
CA PRO A 104 4.28 -3.68 -5.28
C PRO A 104 4.27 -4.58 -4.04
N ALA A 105 3.45 -5.61 -4.10
CA ALA A 105 3.51 -6.68 -3.12
C ALA A 105 4.80 -7.48 -3.32
N ASP A 106 5.49 -7.75 -2.24
CA ASP A 106 6.67 -8.59 -2.21
C ASP A 106 6.28 -10.00 -1.75
N TRP A 107 5.92 -10.87 -2.71
CA TRP A 107 5.54 -12.25 -2.42
C TRP A 107 6.69 -13.21 -2.67
N LYS A 108 6.89 -14.12 -1.72
CA LYS A 108 7.80 -15.26 -1.85
C LYS A 108 6.98 -16.54 -1.87
N LEU A 109 7.34 -17.48 -2.74
CA LEU A 109 6.82 -18.85 -2.71
C LEU A 109 7.59 -19.63 -1.66
N ALA A 110 6.96 -19.86 -0.52
CA ALA A 110 7.52 -20.63 0.58
C ALA A 110 6.90 -22.03 0.62
N ALA A 111 7.73 -23.03 0.89
CA ALA A 111 7.35 -24.43 1.02
C ALA A 111 7.76 -25.00 2.38
N HIS A 112 7.17 -26.15 2.73
CA HIS A 112 7.59 -26.94 3.85
C HIS A 112 9.08 -27.34 3.71
N PRO A 113 9.87 -27.39 4.79
CA PRO A 113 11.32 -27.63 4.73
C PRO A 113 11.75 -28.96 4.05
N SER A 114 10.83 -29.91 3.94
CA SER A 114 11.08 -31.17 3.21
C SER A 114 11.14 -30.98 1.69
N ILE A 115 10.65 -29.84 1.15
CA ILE A 115 10.67 -29.50 -0.27
C ILE A 115 11.79 -28.49 -0.47
N ARG A 116 12.88 -28.90 -1.12
CA ARG A 116 14.10 -28.13 -1.22
C ARG A 116 14.35 -27.50 -2.59
N SER A 117 13.56 -27.91 -3.57
CA SER A 117 13.67 -27.42 -4.94
C SER A 117 12.30 -27.19 -5.57
N ILE A 118 12.27 -26.38 -6.63
CA ILE A 118 11.05 -26.10 -7.39
C ILE A 118 10.51 -27.41 -8.00
N GLN A 119 11.37 -28.31 -8.45
CA GLN A 119 10.97 -29.56 -9.10
C GLN A 119 10.22 -30.51 -8.15
N GLU A 120 10.53 -30.45 -6.86
CA GLU A 120 9.86 -31.25 -5.82
C GLU A 120 8.42 -30.78 -5.52
N LEU A 121 8.00 -29.64 -6.06
CA LEU A 121 6.60 -29.21 -6.01
C LEU A 121 5.68 -30.04 -6.90
N ARG A 122 6.20 -30.84 -7.86
CA ARG A 122 5.36 -31.66 -8.73
C ARG A 122 4.53 -32.65 -7.92
N GLY A 123 3.23 -32.67 -8.17
CA GLY A 123 2.27 -33.49 -7.42
C GLY A 123 1.88 -32.97 -6.04
N LYS A 124 2.49 -31.87 -5.60
CA LYS A 124 2.25 -31.23 -4.30
C LYS A 124 1.03 -30.32 -4.32
N THR A 125 0.62 -29.86 -3.13
CA THR A 125 -0.53 -28.97 -2.94
C THR A 125 -0.06 -27.57 -2.55
N VAL A 126 -0.39 -26.57 -3.36
CA VAL A 126 -0.10 -25.17 -3.06
C VAL A 126 -1.37 -24.49 -2.54
N GLY A 127 -1.26 -23.92 -1.34
CA GLY A 127 -2.37 -23.25 -0.67
C GLY A 127 -2.53 -21.81 -1.16
N ILE A 128 -3.76 -21.44 -1.51
CA ILE A 128 -4.18 -20.06 -1.80
C ILE A 128 -5.17 -19.58 -0.74
N SER A 129 -5.49 -18.28 -0.74
CA SER A 129 -6.53 -17.75 0.16
C SER A 129 -7.93 -18.19 -0.28
N ARG A 130 -8.44 -17.62 -1.36
CA ARG A 130 -9.76 -17.91 -1.94
C ARG A 130 -9.66 -17.78 -3.47
N PRO A 131 -10.57 -18.42 -4.21
CA PRO A 131 -10.71 -18.16 -5.64
C PRO A 131 -11.03 -16.68 -5.93
N GLY A 132 -10.53 -16.15 -7.04
CA GLY A 132 -10.72 -14.77 -7.46
C GLY A 132 -9.89 -13.73 -6.69
N THR A 133 -8.89 -14.16 -5.90
CA THR A 133 -8.01 -13.25 -5.13
C THR A 133 -6.66 -13.04 -5.82
N THR A 134 -6.01 -11.92 -5.51
CA THR A 134 -4.63 -11.62 -5.92
C THR A 134 -3.66 -12.77 -5.59
N ILE A 135 -3.83 -13.42 -4.42
CA ILE A 135 -3.00 -14.57 -4.02
C ILE A 135 -3.17 -15.75 -4.98
N GLU A 136 -4.38 -16.07 -5.41
CA GLU A 136 -4.59 -17.13 -6.39
C GLU A 136 -3.89 -16.83 -7.70
N PHE A 137 -4.12 -15.61 -8.25
CA PHE A 137 -3.53 -15.22 -9.54
C PHE A 137 -2.02 -15.18 -9.47
N ALA A 138 -1.45 -14.57 -8.44
CA ALA A 138 0.00 -14.54 -8.24
C ALA A 138 0.59 -15.95 -8.13
N THR A 139 -0.07 -16.84 -7.37
CA THR A 139 0.34 -18.24 -7.23
C THR A 139 0.32 -18.96 -8.58
N LYS A 140 -0.79 -18.91 -9.29
CA LYS A 140 -0.92 -19.58 -10.60
C LYS A 140 0.10 -19.06 -11.61
N ARG A 141 0.30 -17.73 -11.69
CA ARG A 141 1.33 -17.15 -12.58
C ARG A 141 2.73 -17.57 -12.21
N ALA A 142 3.05 -17.60 -10.90
CA ALA A 142 4.36 -18.09 -10.44
C ALA A 142 4.57 -19.55 -10.86
N LEU A 143 3.61 -20.42 -10.63
CA LEU A 143 3.69 -21.82 -11.00
C LEU A 143 3.86 -22.00 -12.51
N VAL A 144 3.13 -21.26 -13.35
CA VAL A 144 3.29 -21.31 -14.81
C VAL A 144 4.69 -20.87 -15.23
N LYS A 145 5.22 -19.78 -14.68
CA LYS A 145 6.59 -19.31 -14.96
C LYS A 145 7.66 -20.29 -14.48
N LEU A 146 7.37 -21.07 -13.46
CA LEU A 146 8.23 -22.13 -12.95
C LEU A 146 8.07 -23.46 -13.72
N GLY A 147 7.27 -23.49 -14.79
CA GLY A 147 7.12 -24.64 -15.68
C GLY A 147 6.06 -25.65 -15.26
N PHE A 148 5.10 -25.26 -14.44
CA PHE A 148 3.98 -26.11 -14.01
C PHE A 148 2.66 -25.72 -14.66
N THR A 149 1.77 -26.67 -14.74
CA THR A 149 0.35 -26.48 -15.10
C THR A 149 -0.48 -26.60 -13.83
N PRO A 150 -0.96 -25.45 -13.23
CA PRO A 150 -1.79 -25.49 -12.02
C PRO A 150 -3.07 -26.33 -12.24
N GLY A 151 -3.39 -27.18 -11.28
CA GLY A 151 -4.51 -28.12 -11.36
C GLY A 151 -4.21 -29.43 -12.12
N LYS A 152 -3.04 -29.54 -12.76
CA LYS A 152 -2.58 -30.77 -13.43
C LYS A 152 -1.29 -31.30 -12.81
N ASP A 153 -0.25 -30.49 -12.80
CA ASP A 153 1.06 -30.84 -12.23
C ASP A 153 1.14 -30.56 -10.74
N ILE A 154 0.35 -29.62 -10.27
CA ILE A 154 0.27 -29.13 -8.89
C ILE A 154 -1.19 -28.93 -8.49
N ASN A 155 -1.55 -29.42 -7.31
CA ASN A 155 -2.87 -29.20 -6.75
C ASN A 155 -2.97 -27.78 -6.15
N ILE A 156 -4.10 -27.11 -6.36
CA ILE A 156 -4.40 -25.82 -5.76
C ILE A 156 -5.51 -26.00 -4.72
N LEU A 157 -5.20 -25.62 -3.46
CA LEU A 157 -6.17 -25.70 -2.36
C LEU A 157 -6.54 -24.30 -1.86
N ALA A 158 -7.82 -23.97 -1.95
CA ALA A 158 -8.36 -22.77 -1.32
C ALA A 158 -8.52 -22.99 0.20
N THR A 159 -7.70 -22.32 1.00
CA THR A 159 -7.71 -22.47 2.46
C THR A 159 -8.78 -21.63 3.15
N GLY A 160 -9.35 -20.62 2.47
CA GLY A 160 -10.23 -19.63 3.07
C GLY A 160 -9.52 -18.54 3.87
N LEU A 161 -8.20 -18.65 4.08
CA LEU A 161 -7.39 -17.80 4.94
C LEU A 161 -6.67 -16.71 4.14
N ALA A 162 -6.99 -15.46 4.42
CA ALA A 162 -6.38 -14.31 3.75
C ALA A 162 -4.91 -14.10 4.20
N GLU A 163 -4.65 -14.23 5.49
CA GLU A 163 -3.36 -13.99 6.10
C GLU A 163 -2.38 -15.14 5.83
N SER A 164 -1.18 -14.80 5.37
CA SER A 164 -0.17 -15.83 5.04
C SER A 164 0.37 -16.56 6.25
N ASN A 165 0.45 -15.93 7.43
CA ASN A 165 0.84 -16.63 8.67
C ASN A 165 -0.14 -17.76 9.04
N LYS A 166 -1.44 -17.58 8.83
CA LYS A 166 -2.43 -18.65 9.02
C LYS A 166 -2.26 -19.77 7.99
N ARG A 167 -1.95 -19.44 6.73
CA ARG A 167 -1.66 -20.46 5.71
C ARG A 167 -0.38 -21.23 6.01
N LEU A 168 0.66 -20.57 6.57
CA LEU A 168 1.85 -21.26 7.07
C LEU A 168 1.50 -22.31 8.12
N MET A 169 0.61 -22.00 9.05
CA MET A 169 0.16 -23.00 10.07
C MET A 169 -0.54 -24.19 9.41
N VAL A 170 -1.35 -23.97 8.40
CA VAL A 170 -1.99 -25.04 7.60
C VAL A 170 -0.95 -25.90 6.87
N MET A 171 0.15 -25.29 6.43
CA MET A 171 1.28 -25.99 5.81
C MET A 171 2.00 -26.88 6.83
N TYR A 172 2.28 -26.38 8.03
CA TYR A 172 2.87 -27.19 9.11
C TYR A 172 1.97 -28.32 9.61
N GLN A 173 0.65 -28.20 9.41
CA GLN A 173 -0.30 -29.28 9.66
C GLN A 173 -0.33 -30.34 8.52
N GLY A 174 0.49 -30.17 7.48
CA GLY A 174 0.57 -31.08 6.34
C GLY A 174 -0.63 -31.05 5.38
N LYS A 175 -1.46 -30.02 5.44
CA LYS A 175 -2.64 -29.88 4.55
C LYS A 175 -2.31 -29.22 3.21
N ILE A 176 -1.26 -28.41 3.19
CA ILE A 176 -0.66 -27.83 1.99
C ILE A 176 0.86 -27.97 2.09
N ASP A 177 1.54 -27.96 0.97
CA ASP A 177 2.99 -28.13 0.88
C ASP A 177 3.72 -26.81 0.68
N ALA A 178 3.07 -25.82 0.07
CA ALA A 178 3.61 -24.49 -0.19
C ALA A 178 2.51 -23.41 -0.21
N THR A 179 2.90 -22.16 -0.04
CA THR A 179 2.01 -20.99 -0.17
C THR A 179 2.81 -19.72 -0.44
N LEU A 180 2.14 -18.66 -0.91
CA LEU A 180 2.75 -17.33 -0.96
C LEU A 180 2.77 -16.69 0.43
N VAL A 181 3.90 -16.10 0.77
CA VAL A 181 4.12 -15.40 2.04
C VAL A 181 4.68 -14.00 1.80
N SER A 182 4.33 -13.07 2.69
CA SER A 182 4.93 -11.73 2.73
C SER A 182 6.21 -11.73 3.59
N PRO A 183 7.10 -10.74 3.43
CA PRO A 183 8.30 -10.61 4.24
C PRO A 183 8.04 -10.58 5.76
N ASP A 184 6.94 -9.94 6.20
CA ASP A 184 6.56 -9.91 7.61
C ASP A 184 6.32 -11.31 8.17
N ASN A 185 5.65 -12.16 7.39
CA ASN A 185 5.33 -13.51 7.83
C ASN A 185 6.51 -14.47 7.73
N LEU A 186 7.50 -14.17 6.86
CA LEU A 186 8.78 -14.87 6.90
C LEU A 186 9.50 -14.60 8.20
N PHE A 187 9.60 -13.33 8.60
CA PHE A 187 10.20 -12.96 9.87
C PHE A 187 9.47 -13.59 11.07
N GLU A 188 8.12 -13.56 11.08
CA GLU A 188 7.35 -14.26 12.13
C GLU A 188 7.66 -15.76 12.20
N ALA A 189 7.81 -16.41 11.04
CA ALA A 189 8.15 -17.82 10.98
C ALA A 189 9.55 -18.07 11.57
N GLU A 190 10.54 -17.25 11.24
CA GLU A 190 11.89 -17.32 11.79
C GLU A 190 11.90 -17.16 13.32
N GLN A 191 11.17 -16.17 13.85
CA GLN A 191 11.05 -15.96 15.30
C GLN A 191 10.43 -17.14 16.03
N LYS A 192 9.54 -17.88 15.38
CA LYS A 192 8.92 -19.10 15.91
C LYS A 192 9.75 -20.35 15.62
N ASN A 193 11.00 -20.20 15.14
CA ASN A 193 11.85 -21.29 14.68
C ASN A 193 11.19 -22.21 13.62
N LEU A 194 10.25 -21.67 12.86
CA LEU A 194 9.62 -22.37 11.77
C LEU A 194 10.52 -22.27 10.53
N LYS A 195 11.17 -23.37 10.19
CA LYS A 195 12.04 -23.43 9.00
C LYS A 195 11.19 -23.45 7.74
N LEU A 196 11.54 -22.67 6.75
CA LEU A 196 10.87 -22.60 5.45
C LEU A 196 11.89 -22.81 4.33
N SER A 197 11.48 -23.45 3.25
CA SER A 197 12.19 -23.44 1.99
C SER A 197 11.63 -22.31 1.12
N LEU A 198 12.42 -21.28 0.84
CA LEU A 198 12.06 -20.22 -0.10
C LEU A 198 12.40 -20.70 -1.51
N LEU A 199 11.39 -21.00 -2.30
CA LEU A 199 11.57 -21.60 -3.63
C LEU A 199 11.64 -20.56 -4.75
N ALA A 200 10.94 -19.44 -4.60
CA ALA A 200 10.98 -18.37 -5.59
C ALA A 200 10.59 -17.01 -4.98
N ASP A 201 11.18 -15.96 -5.53
CA ASP A 201 10.78 -14.57 -5.36
C ASP A 201 9.92 -14.16 -6.56
N LEU A 202 8.68 -13.74 -6.32
CA LEU A 202 7.78 -13.37 -7.41
C LEU A 202 8.27 -12.12 -8.15
N LYS A 203 8.97 -11.21 -7.47
CA LYS A 203 9.59 -10.04 -8.07
C LYS A 203 10.66 -10.43 -9.09
N GLU A 204 11.51 -11.41 -8.76
CA GLU A 204 12.52 -11.93 -9.67
C GLU A 204 11.89 -12.65 -10.88
N LEU A 205 10.71 -13.23 -10.68
CA LEU A 205 9.90 -13.79 -11.76
C LEU A 205 9.18 -12.71 -12.60
N GLY A 206 9.34 -11.43 -12.27
CA GLY A 206 8.61 -10.33 -12.91
C GLY A 206 7.10 -10.40 -12.69
N ILE A 207 6.67 -10.93 -11.55
CA ILE A 207 5.26 -10.97 -11.14
C ILE A 207 5.03 -9.93 -10.08
N TYR A 208 4.42 -8.84 -10.49
CA TYR A 208 4.02 -7.76 -9.61
C TYR A 208 2.51 -7.86 -9.39
N THR A 209 2.09 -7.68 -8.15
CA THR A 209 0.69 -7.50 -7.78
C THR A 209 0.59 -6.25 -6.94
N SER A 210 -0.52 -5.56 -6.97
CA SER A 210 -0.76 -4.47 -6.05
C SER A 210 -0.95 -5.02 -4.64
N ALA A 211 -0.04 -4.62 -3.74
CA ALA A 211 -0.23 -4.93 -2.32
C ALA A 211 -1.31 -4.04 -1.75
N SER A 212 -1.30 -2.79 -2.15
CA SER A 212 -2.24 -1.77 -1.73
C SER A 212 -2.02 -0.50 -2.52
N ASP A 213 -3.11 0.17 -2.80
CA ASP A 213 -3.14 1.43 -3.53
C ASP A 213 -3.90 2.48 -2.73
N LEU A 214 -3.65 3.74 -3.04
CA LEU A 214 -4.45 4.86 -2.59
C LEU A 214 -5.57 5.10 -3.59
N SER A 215 -6.80 5.19 -3.12
CA SER A 215 -7.98 5.43 -3.93
C SER A 215 -8.82 6.56 -3.37
N ALA A 216 -9.51 7.28 -4.24
CA ALA A 216 -10.40 8.36 -3.88
C ALA A 216 -11.60 8.43 -4.84
N ARG A 217 -12.63 9.17 -4.45
CA ARG A 217 -13.71 9.52 -5.38
C ARG A 217 -13.25 10.57 -6.38
N ARG A 218 -13.69 10.45 -7.64
CA ARG A 218 -13.35 11.40 -8.70
C ARG A 218 -13.93 12.81 -8.47
N ASP A 219 -15.11 12.91 -7.83
CA ASP A 219 -15.70 14.19 -7.44
C ASP A 219 -14.89 14.89 -6.34
N PHE A 220 -14.40 14.15 -5.35
CA PHE A 220 -13.48 14.67 -4.33
C PHE A 220 -12.19 15.23 -4.98
N LEU A 221 -11.58 14.49 -5.91
CA LEU A 221 -10.37 14.94 -6.62
C LEU A 221 -10.58 16.24 -7.40
N LYS A 222 -11.80 16.48 -7.89
CA LYS A 222 -12.17 17.71 -8.62
C LYS A 222 -12.53 18.87 -7.69
N SER A 223 -13.48 18.63 -6.78
CA SER A 223 -14.06 19.68 -5.95
C SER A 223 -13.21 20.05 -4.73
N GLN A 224 -12.39 19.12 -4.23
CA GLN A 224 -11.52 19.29 -3.07
C GLN A 224 -10.04 19.16 -3.42
N ARG A 225 -9.66 19.68 -4.61
CA ARG A 225 -8.32 19.50 -5.19
C ARG A 225 -7.19 19.89 -4.24
N ARG A 226 -7.35 20.98 -3.47
CA ARG A 226 -6.36 21.43 -2.50
C ARG A 226 -6.09 20.36 -1.44
N ARG A 227 -7.14 19.75 -0.88
CA ARG A 227 -7.03 18.69 0.13
C ARG A 227 -6.38 17.42 -0.45
N ALA A 228 -6.83 16.98 -1.62
CA ALA A 228 -6.26 15.82 -2.31
C ALA A 228 -4.77 16.01 -2.63
N ARG A 229 -4.40 17.21 -3.11
CA ARG A 229 -3.03 17.59 -3.41
C ARG A 229 -2.17 17.66 -2.13
N GLY A 230 -2.63 18.32 -1.08
CA GLY A 230 -1.95 18.39 0.21
C GLY A 230 -1.66 17.01 0.77
N PHE A 231 -2.62 16.08 0.68
CA PHE A 231 -2.41 14.69 1.10
C PHE A 231 -1.33 14.00 0.29
N LEU A 232 -1.35 14.08 -1.04
CA LEU A 232 -0.34 13.44 -1.89
C LEU A 232 1.05 14.05 -1.71
N MET A 233 1.15 15.38 -1.46
CA MET A 233 2.43 16.02 -1.13
C MET A 233 2.99 15.48 0.19
N ALA A 234 2.18 15.42 1.26
CA ALA A 234 2.59 14.86 2.55
C ALA A 234 2.99 13.37 2.43
N TYR A 235 2.23 12.60 1.68
CA TYR A 235 2.51 11.19 1.41
C TYR A 235 3.85 10.99 0.67
N CYS A 236 4.09 11.77 -0.37
CA CYS A 236 5.35 11.73 -1.11
C CYS A 236 6.53 12.16 -0.24
N GLU A 237 6.41 13.27 0.47
CA GLU A 237 7.49 13.75 1.34
C GLU A 237 7.82 12.75 2.46
N ALA A 238 6.80 12.05 2.99
CA ALA A 238 7.01 10.99 3.98
C ALA A 238 7.85 9.82 3.44
N ILE A 239 7.71 9.48 2.16
CA ILE A 239 8.55 8.47 1.51
C ILE A 239 10.00 8.94 1.45
N TRP A 240 10.25 10.17 1.00
CA TRP A 240 11.57 10.75 0.94
C TRP A 240 12.22 10.86 2.33
N LEU A 241 11.48 11.37 3.31
CA LEU A 241 11.91 11.46 4.70
C LEU A 241 12.25 10.07 5.27
N GLY A 242 11.39 9.08 5.06
CA GLY A 242 11.61 7.72 5.55
C GLY A 242 12.88 7.08 4.98
N LYS A 243 13.19 7.32 3.71
CA LYS A 243 14.42 6.83 3.07
C LYS A 243 15.66 7.58 3.55
N ALA A 244 15.57 8.88 3.76
CA ALA A 244 16.69 9.73 4.20
C ALA A 244 16.95 9.66 5.72
N ASN A 245 15.90 9.42 6.51
CA ASN A 245 15.96 9.39 7.96
C ASN A 245 15.41 8.08 8.53
N LYS A 246 16.29 7.09 8.62
CA LYS A 246 15.98 5.77 9.18
C LYS A 246 15.35 5.86 10.58
N SER A 247 15.88 6.73 11.44
CA SER A 247 15.38 6.87 12.81
C SER A 247 13.92 7.29 12.86
N ALA A 248 13.47 8.19 11.98
CA ALA A 248 12.07 8.58 11.86
C ALA A 248 11.18 7.41 11.45
N ALA A 249 11.61 6.63 10.45
CA ALA A 249 10.88 5.44 10.02
C ALA A 249 10.78 4.38 11.14
N LEU A 250 11.89 4.09 11.84
CA LEU A 250 11.89 3.14 12.95
C LEU A 250 11.01 3.61 14.12
N ALA A 251 10.99 4.91 14.42
CA ALA A 251 10.10 5.47 15.44
C ALA A 251 8.62 5.27 15.09
N SER A 252 8.25 5.50 13.84
CA SER A 252 6.87 5.27 13.38
C SER A 252 6.49 3.77 13.42
N PHE A 253 7.39 2.86 13.04
CA PHE A 253 7.14 1.43 13.19
C PHE A 253 6.93 1.04 14.67
N ARG A 254 7.81 1.50 15.59
CA ARG A 254 7.66 1.23 17.04
C ARG A 254 6.30 1.69 17.54
N LYS A 255 5.91 2.90 17.20
CA LYS A 255 4.66 3.52 17.68
C LYS A 255 3.44 2.82 17.13
N GLN A 256 3.37 2.59 15.83
CA GLN A 256 2.16 2.15 15.16
C GLN A 256 1.97 0.62 15.19
N MET A 257 3.06 -0.15 15.11
CA MET A 257 3.02 -1.60 15.17
C MET A 257 3.29 -2.15 16.57
N ARG A 258 3.64 -1.28 17.54
CA ARG A 258 4.08 -1.67 18.91
C ARG A 258 5.26 -2.64 18.87
N GLU A 259 6.16 -2.44 17.91
CA GLU A 259 7.31 -3.29 17.67
C GLU A 259 8.56 -2.69 18.33
N ASN A 260 9.28 -3.47 19.13
CA ASN A 260 10.48 -3.01 19.82
C ASN A 260 11.71 -3.87 19.53
N ASP A 261 11.56 -5.01 18.86
CA ASP A 261 12.69 -5.85 18.46
C ASP A 261 13.54 -5.13 17.40
N PRO A 262 14.83 -4.86 17.68
CA PRO A 262 15.69 -4.15 16.74
C PRO A 262 15.86 -4.88 15.40
N ALA A 263 15.96 -6.22 15.40
CA ALA A 263 16.16 -7.01 14.19
C ALA A 263 14.91 -6.96 13.30
N ARG A 264 13.73 -7.02 13.92
CA ARG A 264 12.46 -6.88 13.20
C ARG A 264 12.29 -5.47 12.63
N LEU A 265 12.60 -4.43 13.40
CA LEU A 265 12.56 -3.05 12.94
C LEU A 265 13.49 -2.82 11.74
N GLU A 266 14.69 -3.43 11.75
CA GLU A 266 15.62 -3.39 10.64
C GLU A 266 15.02 -4.05 9.39
N THR A 267 14.42 -5.22 9.56
CA THR A 267 13.77 -5.97 8.48
C THR A 267 12.58 -5.18 7.90
N LEU A 268 11.74 -4.60 8.75
CA LEU A 268 10.64 -3.73 8.32
C LEU A 268 11.15 -2.53 7.52
N TYR A 269 12.18 -1.86 8.02
CA TYR A 269 12.77 -0.72 7.34
C TYR A 269 13.31 -1.10 5.96
N LYS A 270 14.12 -2.17 5.89
CA LYS A 270 14.65 -2.65 4.62
C LYS A 270 13.54 -2.98 3.63
N ASN A 271 12.59 -3.83 4.03
CA ASN A 271 11.57 -4.36 3.14
C ASN A 271 10.57 -3.30 2.70
N TYR A 272 10.08 -2.47 3.64
CA TYR A 272 8.98 -1.55 3.36
C TYR A 272 9.42 -0.13 3.00
N VAL A 273 10.57 0.34 3.47
CA VAL A 273 11.03 1.68 3.15
C VAL A 273 12.02 1.67 2.00
N ILE A 274 13.04 0.81 2.08
CA ILE A 274 14.12 0.83 1.08
C ILE A 274 13.68 0.11 -0.20
N ASP A 275 13.21 -1.13 -0.09
CA ASP A 275 13.00 -2.01 -1.24
C ASP A 275 11.63 -1.81 -1.93
N ALA A 276 10.56 -1.53 -1.16
CA ALA A 276 9.21 -1.48 -1.69
C ALA A 276 8.74 -0.09 -2.13
N LEU A 277 9.09 1.00 -1.41
CA LEU A 277 8.53 2.32 -1.69
C LEU A 277 9.23 3.00 -2.88
N PRO A 278 8.50 3.34 -3.95
CA PRO A 278 9.02 4.18 -5.01
C PRO A 278 9.08 5.65 -4.56
N LEU A 279 10.12 6.40 -4.97
CA LEU A 279 10.23 7.82 -4.66
C LEU A 279 9.12 8.67 -5.30
N LYS A 280 8.55 8.18 -6.39
CA LYS A 280 7.37 8.74 -7.06
C LYS A 280 6.28 7.67 -7.04
N PRO A 281 5.34 7.70 -6.10
CA PRO A 281 4.38 6.61 -5.89
C PRO A 281 3.17 6.71 -6.83
N TYR A 282 3.41 6.80 -8.13
CA TYR A 282 2.36 6.77 -9.15
C TYR A 282 1.57 5.47 -9.10
N PRO A 283 0.30 5.46 -9.47
CA PRO A 283 -0.43 4.22 -9.74
C PRO A 283 0.34 3.33 -10.71
N MET A 284 0.42 2.05 -10.41
CA MET A 284 1.20 1.08 -11.20
C MET A 284 0.35 0.53 -12.35
N GLU A 285 0.35 1.21 -13.50
CA GLU A 285 -0.51 0.89 -14.66
C GLU A 285 -0.39 -0.56 -15.11
N GLU A 286 0.83 -1.11 -15.21
CA GLU A 286 1.06 -2.49 -15.65
C GLU A 286 0.48 -3.51 -14.66
N VAL A 287 0.55 -3.22 -13.36
CA VAL A 287 -0.03 -4.08 -12.32
C VAL A 287 -1.56 -4.06 -12.43
N ILE A 288 -2.13 -2.87 -12.55
CA ILE A 288 -3.59 -2.68 -12.68
C ILE A 288 -4.11 -3.35 -13.95
N GLN A 289 -3.37 -3.22 -15.08
CA GLN A 289 -3.73 -3.89 -16.33
C GLN A 289 -3.71 -5.42 -16.17
N THR A 290 -2.69 -5.93 -15.53
CA THR A 290 -2.58 -7.37 -15.20
C THR A 290 -3.75 -7.84 -14.32
N ASP A 291 -4.13 -7.05 -13.33
CA ASP A 291 -5.26 -7.37 -12.45
C ASP A 291 -6.60 -7.36 -13.21
N ILE A 292 -6.79 -6.44 -14.16
CA ILE A 292 -7.96 -6.41 -15.05
C ILE A 292 -8.04 -7.73 -15.84
N GLU A 293 -6.96 -8.12 -16.50
CA GLU A 293 -6.89 -9.35 -17.30
C GLU A 293 -7.22 -10.59 -16.45
N ASN A 294 -6.67 -10.66 -15.26
CA ASN A 294 -6.89 -11.77 -14.33
C ASN A 294 -8.33 -11.84 -13.81
N LEU A 295 -8.98 -10.70 -13.59
CA LEU A 295 -10.32 -10.63 -13.01
C LEU A 295 -11.44 -10.69 -14.04
N THR A 296 -11.16 -10.49 -15.33
CA THR A 296 -12.19 -10.43 -16.38
C THR A 296 -13.06 -11.70 -16.48
N SER A 297 -12.53 -12.86 -16.10
CA SER A 297 -13.29 -14.11 -16.08
C SER A 297 -14.34 -14.18 -14.96
N THR A 298 -14.09 -13.49 -13.84
CA THR A 298 -14.96 -13.47 -12.64
C THR A 298 -15.73 -12.17 -12.46
N VAL A 299 -15.29 -11.10 -13.12
CA VAL A 299 -15.90 -9.76 -13.11
C VAL A 299 -16.07 -9.31 -14.57
N PRO A 300 -17.18 -9.70 -15.22
CA PRO A 300 -17.42 -9.41 -16.65
C PRO A 300 -17.39 -7.91 -16.99
N GLU A 301 -17.68 -7.03 -16.03
CA GLU A 301 -17.66 -5.56 -16.18
C GLU A 301 -16.26 -5.00 -16.49
N LEU A 302 -15.21 -5.78 -16.23
CA LEU A 302 -13.83 -5.43 -16.57
C LEU A 302 -13.46 -5.74 -18.02
N ARG A 303 -14.31 -6.45 -18.77
CA ARG A 303 -14.04 -6.81 -20.17
C ARG A 303 -13.88 -5.57 -21.04
N GLY A 304 -12.76 -5.48 -21.72
CA GLY A 304 -12.43 -4.34 -22.59
C GLY A 304 -12.00 -3.06 -21.86
N LYS A 305 -11.91 -3.10 -20.52
CA LYS A 305 -11.37 -1.99 -19.73
C LYS A 305 -9.85 -1.98 -19.77
N ARG A 306 -9.27 -0.78 -19.57
CA ARG A 306 -7.83 -0.56 -19.49
C ARG A 306 -7.48 0.07 -18.14
N ALA A 307 -6.25 -0.06 -17.72
CA ALA A 307 -5.76 0.53 -16.47
C ALA A 307 -6.08 2.03 -16.36
N ALA A 308 -5.97 2.77 -17.46
CA ALA A 308 -6.28 4.20 -17.53
C ALA A 308 -7.72 4.55 -17.13
N ASP A 309 -8.67 3.62 -17.29
CA ASP A 309 -10.08 3.85 -16.91
C ASP A 309 -10.25 3.95 -15.38
N PHE A 310 -9.30 3.38 -14.62
CA PHE A 310 -9.33 3.27 -13.17
C PHE A 310 -8.34 4.16 -12.42
N ILE A 311 -7.46 4.85 -13.14
CA ILE A 311 -6.38 5.66 -12.60
C ILE A 311 -6.71 7.15 -12.71
N ASP A 312 -6.25 7.94 -11.72
CA ASP A 312 -6.11 9.38 -11.83
C ASP A 312 -4.72 9.78 -11.32
N LYS A 313 -3.82 10.16 -12.22
CA LYS A 313 -2.47 10.63 -11.91
C LYS A 313 -2.29 12.14 -12.10
N THR A 314 -3.39 12.88 -12.30
CA THR A 314 -3.34 14.30 -12.65
C THR A 314 -2.62 15.15 -11.61
N ILE A 315 -2.83 14.90 -10.32
CA ILE A 315 -2.12 15.62 -9.25
C ILE A 315 -0.62 15.31 -9.27
N PHE A 316 -0.22 14.08 -9.48
CA PHE A 316 1.20 13.74 -9.59
C PHE A 316 1.88 14.42 -10.77
N LEU A 317 1.22 14.51 -11.92
CA LEU A 317 1.74 15.21 -13.11
C LEU A 317 1.90 16.71 -12.85
N GLU A 318 0.95 17.34 -12.16
CA GLU A 318 1.07 18.74 -11.72
C GLU A 318 2.26 18.93 -10.78
N LEU A 319 2.40 18.06 -9.76
CA LEU A 319 3.52 18.10 -8.81
C LEU A 319 4.88 17.94 -9.53
N GLU A 320 4.93 17.11 -10.54
CA GLU A 320 6.15 16.91 -11.34
C GLU A 320 6.48 18.15 -12.17
N GLN A 321 5.49 18.73 -12.85
CA GLN A 321 5.66 19.95 -13.66
C GLN A 321 6.09 21.15 -12.81
N GLU A 322 5.59 21.26 -11.60
CA GLU A 322 5.96 22.32 -10.64
C GLU A 322 7.33 22.09 -9.96
N GLY A 323 7.98 20.95 -10.22
CA GLY A 323 9.29 20.63 -9.68
C GLY A 323 9.28 20.11 -8.24
N PHE A 324 8.13 19.68 -7.72
CA PHE A 324 8.01 19.15 -6.36
C PHE A 324 9.00 18.02 -6.08
N PHE A 325 9.10 17.02 -6.96
CA PHE A 325 10.01 15.90 -6.77
C PHE A 325 11.49 16.31 -6.84
N LYS A 326 11.81 17.33 -7.64
CA LYS A 326 13.16 17.92 -7.66
C LYS A 326 13.48 18.59 -6.33
N THR A 327 12.53 19.30 -5.75
CA THR A 327 12.66 19.89 -4.42
C THR A 327 12.86 18.81 -3.35
N MET A 328 12.08 17.74 -3.39
CA MET A 328 12.25 16.59 -2.47
C MET A 328 13.64 15.96 -2.60
N SER A 329 14.09 15.73 -3.83
CA SER A 329 15.45 15.21 -4.08
C SER A 329 16.52 16.12 -3.46
N ASN A 330 16.44 17.43 -3.67
CA ASN A 330 17.42 18.37 -3.10
C ASN A 330 17.38 18.44 -1.57
N THR A 331 16.20 18.26 -0.99
CA THR A 331 16.00 18.33 0.47
C THR A 331 16.51 17.07 1.18
N TYR A 332 16.28 15.91 0.58
CA TYR A 332 16.49 14.61 1.22
C TYR A 332 17.61 13.75 0.60
N ALA A 333 18.15 14.09 -0.58
CA ALA A 333 19.34 13.43 -1.11
C ALA A 333 20.57 13.92 -0.34
N LYS A 334 21.02 13.14 0.61
CA LYS A 334 22.31 13.27 1.29
C LYS A 334 23.15 12.04 1.05
#